data_f08c6842616cd5907c623b033acf18fb
#
_entry.id   f08c6842616cd5907c623b033acf18fb
#
_cell.length_a   1.000
_cell.length_b   1.000
_cell.length_c   1.000
_cell.angle_alpha   90.00
_cell.angle_beta   90.00
_cell.angle_gamma   90.00
#
_symmetry.space_group_name_H-M   'P 1'
#
loop_
_entity.id
_entity.type
_entity.pdbx_description
1 polymer ?
#
loop_
_entity_poly.entity_id
_entity_poly.type
_entity_poly.pdbx_seq_one_letter_code
_entity_poly.pdbx_strand_id
1 'polypeptide(L)'
;GTWLSTIKWTKDLGGDGDIEWDIYAGKRGDIAEGISYDIGGLGYVYPSNGLNPSANTFELYGQVGMGPGYIKYSHSTTNLFGTADSKNSGYLDIGANIELSTGLTLNLHAGRQRVANNGAYSYNDYKIGVSKDMGFATVALAVVKADTKAYFSPVNGKDLAKTGAVLSIAKTF
;
A
#
# COMPACT_ATOMS: atom_id res chain seq x y z
N GLY A 1 -10.65 10.42 -6.34
CA GLY A 1 -10.05 11.01 -5.14
C GLY A 1 -8.58 11.30 -5.31
N THR A 2 -7.99 11.94 -4.31
CA THR A 2 -6.57 12.27 -4.29
C THR A 2 -6.03 12.17 -2.86
N TRP A 3 -4.74 11.86 -2.76
CA TRP A 3 -3.98 11.83 -1.52
C TRP A 3 -2.66 12.56 -1.72
N LEU A 4 -2.20 13.30 -0.72
CA LEU A 4 -0.91 13.98 -0.72
C LEU A 4 -0.15 13.63 0.56
N SER A 5 1.11 13.29 0.41
CA SER A 5 2.00 13.05 1.55
C SER A 5 3.40 13.60 1.30
N THR A 6 4.13 13.86 2.37
CA THR A 6 5.55 14.17 2.30
C THR A 6 6.35 12.88 2.34
N ILE A 7 7.37 12.78 1.49
CA ILE A 7 8.25 11.62 1.38
C ILE A 7 9.72 12.06 1.36
N LYS A 8 10.64 11.10 1.51
CA LYS A 8 12.09 11.35 1.41
C LYS A 8 12.82 10.35 0.54
N TRP A 9 12.20 9.22 0.24
CA TRP A 9 12.88 8.10 -0.39
C TRP A 9 13.43 8.42 -1.79
N THR A 10 12.78 9.31 -2.54
CA THR A 10 13.26 9.78 -3.84
C THR A 10 14.61 10.50 -3.72
N LYS A 11 14.75 11.39 -2.74
CA LYS A 11 16.02 12.06 -2.40
C LYS A 11 17.05 11.08 -1.85
N ASP A 12 16.64 10.15 -1.03
CA ASP A 12 17.52 9.12 -0.47
C ASP A 12 18.12 8.23 -1.57
N LEU A 13 17.43 8.06 -2.70
CA LEU A 13 17.94 7.34 -3.88
C LEU A 13 18.70 8.23 -4.88
N GLY A 14 19.02 9.48 -4.53
CA GLY A 14 19.79 10.39 -5.36
C GLY A 14 18.95 11.17 -6.37
N GLY A 15 17.63 11.11 -6.27
CA GLY A 15 16.70 11.95 -7.00
C GLY A 15 16.40 13.26 -6.30
N ASP A 16 15.24 13.83 -6.60
CA ASP A 16 14.69 15.04 -5.99
C ASP A 16 13.21 14.83 -5.65
N GLY A 17 12.50 15.89 -5.26
CA GLY A 17 11.11 15.82 -4.85
C GLY A 17 10.93 15.25 -3.44
N ASP A 18 9.90 15.72 -2.76
CA ASP A 18 9.57 15.35 -1.38
C ASP A 18 8.07 15.19 -1.17
N ILE A 19 7.33 15.06 -2.28
CA ILE A 19 5.89 14.89 -2.30
C ILE A 19 5.55 13.62 -3.08
N GLU A 20 4.63 12.84 -2.54
CA GLU A 20 3.86 11.83 -3.23
C GLU A 20 2.44 12.34 -3.43
N TRP A 21 1.98 12.33 -4.65
CA TRP A 21 0.63 12.73 -5.03
C TRP A 21 -0.06 11.57 -5.72
N ASP A 22 -1.04 10.99 -5.05
CA ASP A 22 -1.86 9.89 -5.58
C ASP A 22 -3.14 10.45 -6.16
N ILE A 23 -3.48 10.01 -7.36
CA ILE A 23 -4.71 10.34 -8.05
C ILE A 23 -5.39 9.03 -8.43
N TYR A 24 -6.61 8.83 -7.99
CA TYR A 24 -7.33 7.60 -8.27
C TYR A 24 -8.78 7.85 -8.70
N ALA A 25 -9.24 6.95 -9.56
CA ALA A 25 -10.64 6.90 -9.98
C ALA A 25 -11.06 5.45 -10.21
N GLY A 26 -12.32 5.15 -9.91
CA GLY A 26 -12.84 3.80 -10.05
C GLY A 26 -14.35 3.72 -9.86
N LYS A 27 -14.82 2.50 -9.83
CA LYS A 27 -16.22 2.16 -9.58
C LYS A 27 -16.27 1.05 -8.54
N ARG A 28 -17.11 1.25 -7.53
CA ARG A 28 -17.41 0.24 -6.50
C ARG A 28 -18.91 -0.01 -6.43
N GLY A 29 -19.28 -1.17 -5.98
CA GLY A 29 -20.69 -1.58 -5.82
C GLY A 29 -20.80 -2.99 -5.29
N ASP A 30 -22.01 -3.52 -5.30
CA ASP A 30 -22.30 -4.88 -4.90
C ASP A 30 -22.53 -5.76 -6.13
N ILE A 31 -21.99 -6.98 -6.11
CA ILE A 31 -22.22 -8.04 -7.11
C ILE A 31 -23.45 -8.85 -6.70
N ALA A 32 -23.55 -9.14 -5.40
CA ALA A 32 -24.64 -9.88 -4.77
C ALA A 32 -24.72 -9.46 -3.30
N GLU A 33 -25.73 -9.95 -2.56
CA GLU A 33 -25.84 -9.71 -1.13
C GLU A 33 -24.57 -10.19 -0.41
N GLY A 34 -23.94 -9.27 0.33
CA GLY A 34 -22.70 -9.51 1.08
C GLY A 34 -21.43 -9.64 0.23
N ILE A 35 -21.48 -9.42 -1.10
CA ILE A 35 -20.32 -9.47 -2.00
C ILE A 35 -20.18 -8.13 -2.70
N SER A 36 -19.12 -7.39 -2.40
CA SER A 36 -18.80 -6.09 -2.99
C SER A 36 -17.64 -6.18 -3.98
N TYR A 37 -17.53 -5.19 -4.87
CA TYR A 37 -16.40 -4.99 -5.75
C TYR A 37 -15.91 -3.55 -5.73
N ASP A 38 -14.62 -3.36 -6.02
CA ASP A 38 -14.00 -2.06 -6.29
C ASP A 38 -12.95 -2.25 -7.40
N ILE A 39 -13.12 -1.52 -8.51
CA ILE A 39 -12.21 -1.57 -9.66
C ILE A 39 -11.82 -0.15 -10.04
N GLY A 40 -10.57 0.08 -10.39
CA GLY A 40 -10.12 1.41 -10.76
C GLY A 40 -8.68 1.50 -11.22
N GLY A 41 -8.23 2.74 -11.35
CA GLY A 41 -6.85 3.09 -11.63
C GLY A 41 -6.31 4.04 -10.57
N LEU A 42 -5.03 3.91 -10.29
CA LEU A 42 -4.29 4.71 -9.32
C LEU A 42 -2.96 5.16 -9.94
N GLY A 43 -2.75 6.46 -9.99
CA GLY A 43 -1.49 7.09 -10.37
C GLY A 43 -0.75 7.58 -9.14
N TYR A 44 0.46 7.07 -8.93
CA TYR A 44 1.43 7.61 -7.97
C TYR A 44 2.31 8.60 -8.71
N VAL A 45 2.24 9.86 -8.36
CA VAL A 45 2.98 10.95 -8.99
C VAL A 45 3.98 11.51 -7.97
N TYR A 46 5.23 11.55 -8.36
CA TYR A 46 6.33 12.12 -7.57
C TYR A 46 6.87 13.34 -8.32
N PRO A 47 6.32 14.53 -8.09
CA PRO A 47 6.72 15.74 -8.81
C PRO A 47 8.21 16.00 -8.64
N SER A 48 8.87 16.28 -9.77
CA SER A 48 10.32 16.60 -9.80
C SER A 48 11.22 15.53 -9.18
N ASN A 49 10.83 14.22 -9.23
CA ASN A 49 11.59 13.16 -8.56
C ASN A 49 13.03 12.98 -9.07
N GLY A 50 13.35 13.42 -10.31
CA GLY A 50 14.70 13.37 -10.88
C GLY A 50 15.28 11.97 -11.10
N LEU A 51 14.53 10.91 -10.81
CA LEU A 51 14.97 9.51 -11.00
C LEU A 51 14.84 9.08 -12.47
N ASN A 52 15.73 8.24 -12.91
CA ASN A 52 15.71 7.61 -14.23
C ASN A 52 15.91 6.08 -14.12
N PRO A 53 14.87 5.27 -14.35
CA PRO A 53 13.50 5.65 -14.73
C PRO A 53 12.76 6.45 -13.66
N SER A 54 11.77 7.25 -14.09
CA SER A 54 10.92 8.02 -13.17
C SER A 54 10.21 7.12 -12.16
N ALA A 55 10.08 7.60 -10.93
CA ALA A 55 9.33 6.94 -9.86
C ALA A 55 7.82 6.89 -10.11
N ASN A 56 7.29 7.73 -11.01
CA ASN A 56 5.86 7.75 -11.31
C ASN A 56 5.37 6.37 -11.75
N THR A 57 4.27 5.93 -11.14
CA THR A 57 3.70 4.60 -11.34
C THR A 57 2.21 4.72 -11.60
N PHE A 58 1.70 3.92 -12.55
CA PHE A 58 0.26 3.80 -12.76
C PHE A 58 -0.17 2.34 -12.65
N GLU A 59 -1.19 2.10 -11.82
CA GLU A 59 -1.75 0.78 -11.55
C GLU A 59 -3.23 0.73 -11.90
N LEU A 60 -3.65 -0.43 -12.42
CA LEU A 60 -5.05 -0.85 -12.47
C LEU A 60 -5.29 -1.82 -11.33
N TYR A 61 -6.42 -1.70 -10.64
CA TYR A 61 -6.74 -2.60 -9.54
C TYR A 61 -8.15 -3.15 -9.62
N GLY A 62 -8.32 -4.31 -9.00
CA GLY A 62 -9.62 -4.92 -8.74
C GLY A 62 -9.65 -5.58 -7.37
N GLN A 63 -10.74 -5.37 -6.65
CA GLN A 63 -11.00 -5.94 -5.33
C GLN A 63 -12.38 -6.59 -5.30
N VAL A 64 -12.46 -7.71 -4.57
CA VAL A 64 -13.71 -8.32 -4.16
C VAL A 64 -13.70 -8.44 -2.64
N GLY A 65 -14.81 -8.03 -2.01
CA GLY A 65 -15.06 -8.16 -0.58
C GLY A 65 -16.19 -9.12 -0.29
N MET A 66 -16.07 -9.91 0.78
CA MET A 66 -17.12 -10.77 1.30
C MET A 66 -17.08 -10.79 2.82
N GLY A 67 -18.15 -10.34 3.46
CA GLY A 67 -18.19 -10.20 4.92
C GLY A 67 -17.04 -9.31 5.42
N PRO A 68 -16.24 -9.76 6.41
CA PRO A 68 -15.09 -8.98 6.89
C PRO A 68 -13.85 -9.07 6.00
N GLY A 69 -13.83 -10.00 5.03
CA GLY A 69 -12.65 -10.31 4.20
C GLY A 69 -12.65 -9.64 2.84
N TYR A 70 -11.46 -9.45 2.26
CA TYR A 70 -11.28 -8.99 0.90
C TYR A 70 -10.05 -9.63 0.24
N ILE A 71 -10.08 -9.62 -1.09
CA ILE A 71 -8.91 -9.88 -1.94
C ILE A 71 -8.82 -8.76 -2.97
N LYS A 72 -7.63 -8.17 -3.12
CA LYS A 72 -7.32 -7.11 -4.08
C LYS A 72 -6.11 -7.49 -4.90
N TYR A 73 -6.13 -7.19 -6.18
CA TYR A 73 -4.97 -7.28 -7.05
C TYR A 73 -4.74 -5.94 -7.74
N SER A 74 -3.52 -5.43 -7.64
CA SER A 74 -3.05 -4.24 -8.35
C SER A 74 -2.01 -4.65 -9.38
N HIS A 75 -2.09 -4.09 -10.59
CA HIS A 75 -1.22 -4.36 -11.72
C HIS A 75 -0.58 -3.07 -12.22
N SER A 76 0.74 -2.97 -12.15
CA SER A 76 1.47 -1.82 -12.66
C SER A 76 1.59 -1.88 -14.19
N THR A 77 1.05 -0.86 -14.86
CA THR A 77 1.14 -0.73 -16.33
C THR A 77 2.35 0.09 -16.77
N THR A 78 3.09 0.65 -15.83
CA THR A 78 4.36 1.37 -16.00
C THR A 78 5.47 0.65 -15.23
N ASN A 79 6.69 1.17 -15.24
CA ASN A 79 7.72 0.73 -14.30
C ASN A 79 7.27 1.04 -12.86
N LEU A 80 7.55 0.12 -11.94
CA LEU A 80 7.16 0.21 -10.54
C LEU A 80 8.17 1.06 -9.77
N PHE A 81 7.76 2.26 -9.32
CA PHE A 81 8.52 3.16 -8.45
C PHE A 81 9.99 3.37 -8.87
N GLY A 82 10.22 3.60 -10.18
CA GLY A 82 11.56 3.85 -10.71
C GLY A 82 12.43 2.61 -10.90
N THR A 83 11.93 1.41 -10.62
CA THR A 83 12.66 0.17 -10.89
C THR A 83 12.65 -0.09 -12.40
N ALA A 84 13.82 -0.14 -13.02
CA ALA A 84 13.95 -0.37 -14.46
C ALA A 84 13.38 -1.73 -14.86
N ASP A 85 12.76 -1.79 -16.05
CA ASP A 85 12.19 -3.02 -16.64
C ASP A 85 11.18 -3.75 -15.75
N SER A 86 10.50 -3.04 -14.85
CA SER A 86 9.55 -3.60 -13.88
C SER A 86 8.07 -3.42 -14.26
N LYS A 87 7.78 -2.97 -15.49
CA LYS A 87 6.42 -2.97 -16.03
C LYS A 87 5.77 -4.36 -15.90
N ASN A 88 4.47 -4.43 -15.63
CA ASN A 88 3.71 -5.64 -15.33
C ASN A 88 4.07 -6.27 -13.97
N SER A 89 4.57 -5.49 -13.04
CA SER A 89 4.59 -5.85 -11.63
C SER A 89 3.18 -5.95 -11.07
N GLY A 90 3.01 -6.68 -9.99
CA GLY A 90 1.69 -6.83 -9.39
C GLY A 90 1.75 -7.06 -7.89
N TYR A 91 0.71 -6.61 -7.21
CA TYR A 91 0.54 -6.77 -5.78
C TYR A 91 -0.79 -7.46 -5.48
N LEU A 92 -0.72 -8.61 -4.83
CA LEU A 92 -1.87 -9.32 -4.29
C LEU A 92 -2.01 -8.98 -2.81
N ASP A 93 -3.17 -8.51 -2.42
CA ASP A 93 -3.52 -8.12 -1.05
C ASP A 93 -4.74 -8.94 -0.59
N ILE A 94 -4.60 -9.64 0.51
CA ILE A 94 -5.66 -10.38 1.17
C ILE A 94 -5.77 -9.86 2.61
N GLY A 95 -6.96 -9.48 3.02
CA GLY A 95 -7.17 -8.95 4.36
C GLY A 95 -8.54 -9.23 4.93
N ALA A 96 -8.66 -8.94 6.23
CA ALA A 96 -9.93 -9.00 6.94
C ALA A 96 -9.98 -7.94 8.06
N ASN A 97 -11.16 -7.33 8.23
CA ASN A 97 -11.48 -6.41 9.30
C ASN A 97 -12.61 -7.00 10.13
N ILE A 98 -12.28 -7.66 11.24
CA ILE A 98 -13.19 -8.45 12.05
C ILE A 98 -13.61 -7.63 13.25
N GLU A 99 -14.88 -7.27 13.34
CA GLU A 99 -15.43 -6.61 14.51
C GLU A 99 -15.45 -7.59 15.70
N LEU A 100 -14.70 -7.27 16.75
CA LEU A 100 -14.61 -8.08 17.99
C LEU A 100 -15.66 -7.63 19.02
N SER A 101 -15.93 -6.34 19.05
CA SER A 101 -16.97 -5.70 19.88
C SER A 101 -17.23 -4.29 19.35
N THR A 102 -18.26 -3.63 19.84
CA THR A 102 -18.66 -2.29 19.38
C THR A 102 -17.46 -1.34 19.29
N GLY A 103 -17.14 -0.93 18.05
CA GLY A 103 -16.05 -0.03 17.72
C GLY A 103 -14.65 -0.59 17.90
N LEU A 104 -14.47 -1.89 18.20
CA LEU A 104 -13.15 -2.55 18.26
C LEU A 104 -13.02 -3.56 17.11
N THR A 105 -12.06 -3.36 16.26
CA THR A 105 -11.84 -4.18 15.05
C THR A 105 -10.44 -4.78 15.07
N LEU A 106 -10.36 -6.10 14.77
CA LEU A 106 -9.11 -6.78 14.44
C LEU A 106 -8.84 -6.60 12.94
N ASN A 107 -7.66 -6.11 12.60
CA ASN A 107 -7.23 -5.87 11.24
C ASN A 107 -6.13 -6.88 10.87
N LEU A 108 -6.36 -7.69 9.87
CA LEU A 108 -5.44 -8.69 9.34
C LEU A 108 -5.12 -8.39 7.88
N HIS A 109 -3.85 -8.59 7.50
CA HIS A 109 -3.41 -8.42 6.12
C HIS A 109 -2.22 -9.33 5.81
N ALA A 110 -2.23 -9.88 4.60
CA ALA A 110 -1.10 -10.56 3.98
C ALA A 110 -1.00 -10.11 2.52
N GLY A 111 0.18 -9.66 2.11
CA GLY A 111 0.45 -9.14 0.78
C GLY A 111 1.56 -9.90 0.07
N ARG A 112 1.53 -9.90 -1.26
CA ARG A 112 2.59 -10.40 -2.13
C ARG A 112 2.89 -9.39 -3.22
N GLN A 113 4.04 -8.73 -3.15
CA GLN A 113 4.60 -7.93 -4.23
C GLN A 113 5.44 -8.80 -5.14
N ARG A 114 5.07 -8.86 -6.42
CA ARG A 114 5.91 -9.39 -7.49
C ARG A 114 6.46 -8.23 -8.30
N VAL A 115 7.78 -8.06 -8.33
CA VAL A 115 8.45 -7.08 -9.19
C VAL A 115 8.92 -7.79 -10.45
N ALA A 116 8.30 -7.47 -11.60
CA ALA A 116 8.62 -8.09 -12.88
C ALA A 116 10.10 -7.87 -13.22
N ASN A 117 10.75 -8.91 -13.76
CA ASN A 117 12.17 -8.95 -14.14
C ASN A 117 13.16 -8.61 -13.02
N ASN A 118 12.69 -8.26 -11.84
CA ASN A 118 13.46 -7.82 -10.68
C ASN A 118 13.08 -8.63 -9.42
N GLY A 119 13.09 -9.95 -9.51
CA GLY A 119 12.60 -10.86 -8.46
C GLY A 119 13.22 -10.65 -7.08
N ALA A 120 14.45 -10.14 -6.99
CA ALA A 120 15.11 -9.82 -5.73
C ALA A 120 14.37 -8.74 -4.91
N TYR A 121 13.61 -7.86 -5.57
CA TYR A 121 12.77 -6.84 -4.93
C TYR A 121 11.34 -7.32 -4.63
N SER A 122 11.00 -8.56 -4.99
CA SER A 122 9.70 -9.14 -4.64
C SER A 122 9.68 -9.56 -3.17
N TYR A 123 8.52 -9.42 -2.51
CA TYR A 123 8.40 -9.74 -1.08
C TYR A 123 6.97 -10.15 -0.73
N ASN A 124 6.83 -10.78 0.43
CA ASN A 124 5.56 -10.86 1.14
C ASN A 124 5.58 -9.92 2.34
N ASP A 125 4.42 -9.38 2.67
CA ASP A 125 4.26 -8.56 3.86
C ASP A 125 3.01 -8.97 4.65
N TYR A 126 3.05 -8.64 5.92
CA TYR A 126 2.05 -9.06 6.88
C TYR A 126 1.75 -7.93 7.85
N LYS A 127 0.48 -7.81 8.23
CA LYS A 127 0.03 -6.92 9.30
C LYS A 127 -0.98 -7.63 10.18
N ILE A 128 -0.82 -7.46 11.49
CA ILE A 128 -1.85 -7.72 12.49
C ILE A 128 -2.00 -6.47 13.33
N GLY A 129 -3.22 -6.01 13.54
CA GLY A 129 -3.49 -4.81 14.29
C GLY A 129 -4.88 -4.79 14.90
N VAL A 130 -5.09 -3.85 15.77
CA VAL A 130 -6.41 -3.53 16.32
C VAL A 130 -6.69 -2.05 16.12
N SER A 131 -7.93 -1.72 15.82
CA SER A 131 -8.42 -0.35 15.74
C SER A 131 -9.63 -0.16 16.64
N LYS A 132 -9.71 0.99 17.31
CA LYS A 132 -10.81 1.36 18.19
C LYS A 132 -11.38 2.70 17.75
N ASP A 133 -12.68 2.70 17.46
CA ASP A 133 -13.44 3.93 17.30
C ASP A 133 -13.69 4.54 18.69
N MET A 134 -13.17 5.74 18.90
CA MET A 134 -13.33 6.53 20.13
C MET A 134 -14.47 7.54 20.03
N GLY A 135 -15.24 7.53 18.92
CA GLY A 135 -16.30 8.50 18.62
C GLY A 135 -15.81 9.80 18.01
N PHE A 136 -14.69 10.34 18.47
CA PHE A 136 -14.08 11.56 17.91
C PHE A 136 -12.94 11.27 16.90
N ALA A 137 -12.33 10.10 16.98
CA ALA A 137 -11.27 9.62 16.10
C ALA A 137 -11.14 8.10 16.22
N THR A 138 -10.57 7.44 15.22
CA THR A 138 -10.16 6.04 15.29
C THR A 138 -8.68 5.96 15.68
N VAL A 139 -8.36 5.20 16.72
CA VAL A 139 -6.99 4.90 17.14
C VAL A 139 -6.67 3.47 16.74
N ALA A 140 -5.51 3.24 16.11
CA ALA A 140 -5.09 1.89 15.74
C ALA A 140 -3.63 1.63 16.12
N LEU A 141 -3.36 0.38 16.52
CA LEU A 141 -2.03 -0.15 16.76
C LEU A 141 -1.84 -1.42 15.92
N ALA A 142 -0.76 -1.48 15.15
CA ALA A 142 -0.44 -2.62 14.32
C ALA A 142 1.02 -3.04 14.43
N VAL A 143 1.28 -4.34 14.23
CA VAL A 143 2.60 -4.90 13.97
C VAL A 143 2.66 -5.25 12.49
N VAL A 144 3.73 -4.82 11.83
CA VAL A 144 3.97 -5.01 10.40
C VAL A 144 5.33 -5.65 10.18
N LYS A 145 5.46 -6.44 9.10
CA LYS A 145 6.71 -7.09 8.70
C LYS A 145 6.70 -7.39 7.21
N ALA A 146 7.86 -7.30 6.53
CA ALA A 146 8.08 -7.92 5.23
C ALA A 146 9.21 -8.97 5.30
N ASP A 147 9.21 -9.92 4.35
CA ASP A 147 10.15 -11.06 4.33
C ASP A 147 11.34 -10.87 3.37
N THR A 148 11.67 -9.64 3.04
CA THR A 148 12.75 -9.31 2.12
C THR A 148 13.98 -8.76 2.81
N LYS A 149 15.14 -8.92 2.13
CA LYS A 149 16.41 -8.29 2.51
C LYS A 149 16.91 -7.33 1.42
N ALA A 150 16.02 -6.90 0.53
CA ALA A 150 16.40 -6.02 -0.58
C ALA A 150 16.24 -4.51 -0.23
N TYR A 151 15.49 -4.20 0.81
CA TYR A 151 15.12 -2.82 1.14
C TYR A 151 15.87 -2.31 2.37
N PHE A 152 16.96 -1.61 2.12
CA PHE A 152 17.75 -0.91 3.14
C PHE A 152 17.71 0.59 2.88
N SER A 153 17.70 1.37 3.96
CA SER A 153 17.86 2.81 3.84
C SER A 153 19.25 3.12 3.26
N PRO A 154 19.34 3.82 2.13
CA PRO A 154 20.64 4.19 1.56
C PRO A 154 21.38 5.21 2.43
N VAL A 155 20.69 5.91 3.33
CA VAL A 155 21.25 6.92 4.21
C VAL A 155 21.98 6.32 5.41
N ASN A 156 21.46 5.22 5.99
CA ASN A 156 21.98 4.68 7.25
C ASN A 156 22.05 3.15 7.32
N GLY A 157 21.77 2.45 6.20
CA GLY A 157 21.82 0.99 6.12
C GLY A 157 20.75 0.25 6.94
N LYS A 158 19.72 0.96 7.45
CA LYS A 158 18.68 0.34 8.27
C LYS A 158 17.80 -0.57 7.40
N ASP A 159 17.57 -1.78 7.87
CA ASP A 159 16.62 -2.72 7.28
C ASP A 159 15.19 -2.16 7.41
N LEU A 160 14.56 -1.87 6.26
CA LEU A 160 13.21 -1.31 6.18
C LEU A 160 12.12 -2.38 6.20
N ALA A 161 12.49 -3.65 6.02
CA ALA A 161 11.55 -4.79 6.00
C ALA A 161 11.35 -5.45 7.37
N LYS A 162 12.13 -5.05 8.38
CA LYS A 162 12.05 -5.64 9.72
C LYS A 162 10.70 -5.37 10.39
N THR A 163 10.38 -6.19 11.37
CA THR A 163 9.20 -6.01 12.22
C THR A 163 9.16 -4.61 12.82
N GLY A 164 8.05 -3.92 12.63
CA GLY A 164 7.78 -2.58 13.15
C GLY A 164 6.42 -2.51 13.84
N ALA A 165 6.28 -1.59 14.79
CA ALA A 165 5.00 -1.22 15.36
C ALA A 165 4.56 0.15 14.82
N VAL A 166 3.28 0.28 14.49
CA VAL A 166 2.68 1.50 13.95
C VAL A 166 1.49 1.89 14.81
N LEU A 167 1.54 3.08 15.39
CA LEU A 167 0.40 3.72 16.05
C LEU A 167 -0.17 4.78 15.10
N SER A 168 -1.47 4.77 14.88
CA SER A 168 -2.15 5.77 14.06
C SER A 168 -3.40 6.33 14.73
N ILE A 169 -3.72 7.57 14.41
CA ILE A 169 -4.95 8.25 14.79
C ILE A 169 -5.52 8.85 13.51
N ALA A 170 -6.78 8.52 13.20
CA ALA A 170 -7.49 9.02 12.02
C ALA A 170 -8.81 9.65 12.40
N LYS A 171 -9.16 10.75 11.73
CA LYS A 171 -10.45 11.43 11.85
C LYS A 171 -10.97 11.80 10.48
N THR A 172 -12.26 11.52 10.24
CA THR A 172 -13.00 11.99 9.07
C THR A 172 -13.86 13.19 9.49
N PHE A 173 -13.87 14.25 8.67
CA PHE A 173 -14.61 15.49 8.89
C PHE A 173 -15.83 15.56 7.99
#